data_91b1e7d0d95c288ae779d93b468a9d66
#
_entry.id   91b1e7d0d95c288ae779d93b468a9d66
#
_cell.length_a   1.000
_cell.length_b   1.000
_cell.length_c   1.000
_cell.angle_alpha   90.00
_cell.angle_beta   90.00
_cell.angle_gamma   90.00
#
_symmetry.space_group_name_H-M   'P 1'
#
loop_
_entity.id
_entity.type
_entity.pdbx_description
1 polymer ?
#
loop_
_entity_poly.entity_id
_entity_poly.type
_entity_poly.pdbx_seq_one_letter_code
_entity_poly.pdbx_strand_id
1 'polypeptide(L)'
;MEKVRIQSFFENLLKSVEAEPESFLGFSQAEAPTLGDFLADLDPQMSLDWNGVSFQGLPALRGHAIAQAGLEGVCDPDDVLITAGAAEANYLALRQLLEPGDEIIVERPGWPQADVLATSNGAVMREWWRDEASGWSLLLDALEELVTPRTRMIFLTNPNNPTGQLLDADMLGQIAAIAARVGAWVLVDEVYAGLEWDHPRMPAIAGLYERGISTGSVSKAYGLQGLRLGWMICRDAGLIR
;
A
#
# COMPACT_ATOMS: atom_id res chain seq x y z
N MET A 1 -16.51 7.70 16.91
CA MET A 1 -15.27 7.78 16.12
C MET A 1 -14.16 8.22 17.04
N GLU A 2 -13.20 7.35 17.32
CA GLU A 2 -12.03 7.73 18.11
C GLU A 2 -11.13 8.70 17.33
N LYS A 3 -10.44 9.58 18.05
CA LYS A 3 -9.50 10.49 17.42
C LYS A 3 -8.28 9.72 16.97
N VAL A 4 -7.93 9.84 15.70
CA VAL A 4 -6.71 9.26 15.11
C VAL A 4 -5.48 9.92 15.77
N ARG A 5 -4.57 9.10 16.33
CA ARG A 5 -3.31 9.55 16.92
C ARG A 5 -2.15 8.76 16.31
N ILE A 6 -1.59 9.26 15.22
CA ILE A 6 -0.32 8.74 14.65
C ILE A 6 0.90 9.31 15.42
N GLN A 7 0.67 10.04 16.45
CA GLN A 7 1.55 11.07 17.01
C GLN A 7 2.87 10.52 17.55
N SER A 8 2.87 9.37 18.23
CA SER A 8 4.07 8.92 18.95
C SER A 8 5.20 8.45 18.02
N PHE A 9 4.89 7.81 16.90
CA PHE A 9 5.91 7.36 15.95
C PHE A 9 6.61 8.56 15.30
N PHE A 10 5.83 9.51 14.77
CA PHE A 10 6.39 10.70 14.10
C PHE A 10 7.09 11.64 15.07
N GLU A 11 6.60 11.80 16.31
CA GLU A 11 7.30 12.58 17.33
C GLU A 11 8.67 12.02 17.68
N ASN A 12 8.79 10.68 17.81
CA ASN A 12 10.06 10.04 18.06
C ASN A 12 11.01 10.17 16.87
N LEU A 13 10.47 10.01 15.64
CA LEU A 13 11.22 10.18 14.41
C LEU A 13 11.76 11.61 14.27
N LEU A 14 10.92 12.62 14.48
CA LEU A 14 11.34 14.03 14.43
C LEU A 14 12.40 14.36 15.47
N LYS A 15 12.28 13.86 16.70
CA LYS A 15 13.33 14.01 17.73
C LYS A 15 14.66 13.39 17.30
N SER A 16 14.63 12.26 16.58
CA SER A 16 15.82 11.63 16.05
C SER A 16 16.48 12.45 14.95
N VAL A 17 15.68 13.18 14.15
CA VAL A 17 16.18 14.09 13.10
C VAL A 17 16.76 15.36 13.74
N GLU A 18 16.13 15.91 14.78
CA GLU A 18 16.62 17.08 15.51
C GLU A 18 17.99 16.85 16.18
N ALA A 19 18.31 15.59 16.49
CA ALA A 19 19.62 15.22 17.03
C ALA A 19 20.77 15.29 16.02
N GLU A 20 20.49 15.59 14.73
CA GLU A 20 21.46 15.71 13.63
C GLU A 20 22.51 14.60 13.61
N PRO A 21 22.11 13.33 13.53
CA PRO A 21 23.08 12.25 13.46
C PRO A 21 23.88 12.35 12.16
N GLU A 22 25.19 12.04 12.21
CA GLU A 22 26.08 12.01 11.03
C GLU A 22 25.56 11.08 9.94
N SER A 23 24.78 10.06 10.33
CA SER A 23 24.12 9.13 9.42
C SER A 23 22.73 8.79 9.95
N PHE A 24 21.68 9.11 9.20
CA PHE A 24 20.32 8.80 9.55
C PHE A 24 19.70 7.80 8.59
N LEU A 25 19.60 6.55 9.02
CA LEU A 25 19.02 5.44 8.25
C LEU A 25 17.53 5.17 8.58
N GLY A 26 16.91 6.07 9.35
CA GLY A 26 15.54 5.89 9.84
C GLY A 26 14.46 6.23 8.83
N PHE A 27 14.78 6.90 7.73
CA PHE A 27 13.85 7.17 6.64
C PHE A 27 14.12 6.26 5.45
N SER A 28 13.10 5.55 5.00
CA SER A 28 13.12 4.84 3.72
C SER A 28 12.89 5.83 2.57
N GLN A 29 13.92 6.61 2.25
CA GLN A 29 13.87 7.61 1.19
C GLN A 29 15.05 7.40 0.23
N ALA A 30 14.76 7.43 -1.08
CA ALA A 30 15.79 7.62 -2.10
C ALA A 30 16.11 9.12 -2.23
N GLU A 31 17.28 9.43 -2.78
CA GLU A 31 17.62 10.80 -3.18
C GLU A 31 16.55 11.31 -4.16
N ALA A 32 15.98 12.47 -3.85
CA ALA A 32 14.92 13.03 -4.67
C ALA A 32 15.53 13.78 -5.88
N PRO A 33 15.03 13.53 -7.09
CA PRO A 33 15.37 14.38 -8.23
C PRO A 33 14.82 15.80 -8.01
N THR A 34 15.43 16.75 -8.70
CA THR A 34 14.99 18.15 -8.68
C THR A 34 13.95 18.43 -9.75
N LEU A 35 13.19 19.51 -9.61
CA LEU A 35 12.32 19.99 -10.69
C LEU A 35 13.11 20.26 -11.98
N GLY A 36 14.37 20.71 -11.85
CA GLY A 36 15.27 20.96 -12.97
C GLY A 36 15.51 19.75 -13.87
N ASP A 37 15.50 18.55 -13.29
CA ASP A 37 15.68 17.30 -14.04
C ASP A 37 14.51 16.99 -14.98
N PHE A 38 13.34 17.59 -14.75
CA PHE A 38 12.13 17.41 -15.56
C PHE A 38 11.76 18.61 -16.40
N LEU A 39 12.39 19.78 -16.21
CA LEU A 39 11.98 21.02 -16.89
C LEU A 39 12.04 20.93 -18.42
N ALA A 40 12.95 20.12 -18.97
CA ALA A 40 13.09 19.95 -20.42
C ALA A 40 11.87 19.22 -21.04
N ASP A 41 11.18 18.41 -20.26
CA ASP A 41 10.04 17.59 -20.69
C ASP A 41 8.68 18.25 -20.36
N LEU A 42 8.70 19.38 -19.63
CA LEU A 42 7.49 20.11 -19.27
C LEU A 42 7.13 21.15 -20.33
N ASP A 43 5.90 21.11 -20.81
CA ASP A 43 5.32 22.19 -21.62
C ASP A 43 4.94 23.35 -20.69
N PRO A 44 5.65 24.53 -20.79
CA PRO A 44 5.32 25.70 -19.96
C PRO A 44 3.93 26.27 -20.24
N GLN A 45 3.29 25.89 -21.36
CA GLN A 45 1.92 26.30 -21.73
C GLN A 45 0.87 25.26 -21.33
N MET A 46 1.25 24.17 -20.67
CA MET A 46 0.31 23.16 -20.20
C MET A 46 -0.70 23.78 -19.25
N SER A 47 -1.98 23.58 -19.55
CA SER A 47 -3.06 24.04 -18.66
C SER A 47 -3.01 23.32 -17.32
N LEU A 48 -3.15 24.08 -16.24
CA LEU A 48 -3.34 23.53 -14.88
C LEU A 48 -4.82 23.36 -14.54
N ASP A 49 -5.71 23.61 -15.49
CA ASP A 49 -7.14 23.39 -15.30
C ASP A 49 -7.49 21.90 -15.33
N TRP A 50 -8.65 21.55 -14.79
CA TRP A 50 -9.16 20.19 -14.88
C TRP A 50 -9.31 19.73 -16.32
N ASN A 51 -8.78 18.56 -16.65
CA ASN A 51 -8.77 18.04 -18.01
C ASN A 51 -10.15 17.56 -18.53
N GLY A 52 -11.17 17.50 -17.65
CA GLY A 52 -12.53 17.12 -18.03
C GLY A 52 -12.74 15.64 -18.37
N VAL A 53 -11.73 14.78 -18.18
CA VAL A 53 -11.77 13.37 -18.64
C VAL A 53 -12.23 12.42 -17.56
N SER A 54 -11.64 12.49 -16.36
CA SER A 54 -11.95 11.53 -15.29
C SER A 54 -11.54 12.05 -13.91
N PHE A 55 -12.41 11.86 -12.92
CA PHE A 55 -12.08 12.10 -11.51
C PHE A 55 -11.16 11.02 -10.92
N GLN A 56 -11.05 9.86 -11.58
CA GLN A 56 -10.15 8.79 -11.16
C GLN A 56 -8.69 9.06 -11.55
N GLY A 57 -8.42 10.09 -12.33
CA GLY A 57 -7.10 10.45 -12.85
C GLY A 57 -6.98 10.30 -14.37
N LEU A 58 -5.92 10.87 -14.93
CA LEU A 58 -5.64 10.78 -16.37
C LEU A 58 -5.54 9.32 -16.82
N PRO A 59 -6.20 8.92 -17.93
CA PRO A 59 -6.13 7.54 -18.43
C PRO A 59 -4.69 7.05 -18.70
N ALA A 60 -3.83 7.93 -19.23
CA ALA A 60 -2.42 7.59 -19.45
C ALA A 60 -1.70 7.27 -18.11
N LEU A 61 -1.93 8.06 -17.08
CA LEU A 61 -1.33 7.83 -15.75
C LEU A 61 -1.84 6.55 -15.11
N ARG A 62 -3.13 6.26 -15.26
CA ARG A 62 -3.72 4.99 -14.81
C ARG A 62 -3.10 3.80 -15.56
N GLY A 63 -2.88 3.91 -16.87
CA GLY A 63 -2.16 2.91 -17.66
C GLY A 63 -0.73 2.69 -17.18
N HIS A 64 -0.02 3.78 -16.82
CA HIS A 64 1.31 3.66 -16.23
C HIS A 64 1.31 2.96 -14.87
N ALA A 65 0.31 3.19 -14.02
CA ALA A 65 0.17 2.48 -12.74
C ALA A 65 0.00 0.97 -12.95
N ILE A 66 -0.80 0.55 -13.95
CA ILE A 66 -0.97 -0.85 -14.35
C ILE A 66 0.36 -1.45 -14.80
N ALA A 67 1.08 -0.77 -15.72
CA ALA A 67 2.37 -1.24 -16.21
C ALA A 67 3.40 -1.35 -15.07
N GLN A 68 3.40 -0.37 -14.16
CA GLN A 68 4.25 -0.42 -12.97
C GLN A 68 3.91 -1.59 -12.05
N ALA A 69 2.66 -1.99 -11.94
CA ALA A 69 2.24 -3.14 -11.16
C ALA A 69 2.44 -4.49 -11.88
N GLY A 70 2.82 -4.48 -13.17
CA GLY A 70 2.92 -5.69 -13.99
C GLY A 70 1.56 -6.33 -14.29
N LEU A 71 0.50 -5.52 -14.36
CA LEU A 71 -0.89 -5.96 -14.52
C LEU A 71 -1.46 -5.71 -15.92
N GLU A 72 -0.59 -5.49 -16.91
CA GLU A 72 -0.98 -5.33 -18.32
C GLU A 72 -1.69 -6.59 -18.83
N GLY A 73 -2.84 -6.39 -19.44
CA GLY A 73 -3.70 -7.49 -19.88
C GLY A 73 -4.48 -8.22 -18.78
N VAL A 74 -4.34 -7.79 -17.52
CA VAL A 74 -5.10 -8.31 -16.36
C VAL A 74 -6.05 -7.25 -15.82
N CYS A 75 -5.59 -5.99 -15.74
CA CYS A 75 -6.37 -4.84 -15.31
C CYS A 75 -6.50 -3.81 -16.43
N ASP A 76 -7.61 -3.08 -16.41
CA ASP A 76 -7.89 -1.95 -17.29
C ASP A 76 -7.69 -0.61 -16.54
N PRO A 77 -7.52 0.53 -17.24
CA PRO A 77 -7.44 1.83 -16.58
C PRO A 77 -8.63 2.13 -15.65
N ASP A 78 -9.80 1.54 -15.89
CA ASP A 78 -10.99 1.72 -15.04
C ASP A 78 -10.91 0.96 -13.71
N ASP A 79 -9.92 0.08 -13.54
CA ASP A 79 -9.59 -0.58 -12.28
C ASP A 79 -8.62 0.25 -11.41
N VAL A 80 -8.28 1.48 -11.82
CA VAL A 80 -7.27 2.32 -11.16
C VAL A 80 -7.84 3.65 -10.70
N LEU A 81 -7.59 3.98 -9.44
CA LEU A 81 -7.80 5.31 -8.86
C LEU A 81 -6.45 5.95 -8.55
N ILE A 82 -6.19 7.14 -9.10
CA ILE A 82 -5.02 7.95 -8.75
C ILE A 82 -5.29 8.71 -7.46
N THR A 83 -4.30 8.75 -6.57
CA THR A 83 -4.43 9.30 -5.22
C THR A 83 -3.24 10.22 -4.87
N ALA A 84 -3.38 10.99 -3.78
CA ALA A 84 -2.30 11.81 -3.23
C ALA A 84 -1.28 10.98 -2.43
N GLY A 85 -0.71 9.96 -3.08
CA GLY A 85 0.19 8.96 -2.51
C GLY A 85 -0.55 7.73 -1.99
N ALA A 86 0.18 6.62 -1.77
CA ALA A 86 -0.39 5.36 -1.29
C ALA A 86 -1.10 5.50 0.07
N ALA A 87 -0.68 6.46 0.90
CA ALA A 87 -1.35 6.71 2.19
C ALA A 87 -2.83 7.10 2.03
N GLU A 88 -3.18 7.88 1.00
CA GLU A 88 -4.58 8.17 0.69
C GLU A 88 -5.28 6.94 0.12
N ALA A 89 -4.63 6.17 -0.76
CA ALA A 89 -5.18 4.93 -1.29
C ALA A 89 -5.55 3.95 -0.16
N ASN A 90 -4.64 3.73 0.79
CA ASN A 90 -4.88 2.91 1.98
C ASN A 90 -6.04 3.47 2.82
N TYR A 91 -6.07 4.80 3.03
CA TYR A 91 -7.15 5.45 3.78
C TYR A 91 -8.51 5.21 3.13
N LEU A 92 -8.62 5.42 1.82
CA LEU A 92 -9.88 5.25 1.09
C LEU A 92 -10.36 3.80 1.15
N ALA A 93 -9.47 2.82 0.91
CA ALA A 93 -9.80 1.40 0.97
C ALA A 93 -10.29 0.99 2.37
N LEU A 94 -9.53 1.32 3.43
CA LEU A 94 -9.94 0.97 4.79
C LEU A 94 -11.23 1.67 5.21
N ARG A 95 -11.39 2.95 4.81
CA ARG A 95 -12.56 3.74 5.17
C ARG A 95 -13.83 3.24 4.49
N GLN A 96 -13.71 2.78 3.24
CA GLN A 96 -14.84 2.29 2.45
C GLN A 96 -15.27 0.88 2.85
N LEU A 97 -14.31 0.04 3.25
CA LEU A 97 -14.55 -1.40 3.40
C LEU A 97 -14.74 -1.87 4.85
N LEU A 98 -14.28 -1.09 5.85
CA LEU A 98 -14.37 -1.47 7.25
C LEU A 98 -15.52 -0.75 7.95
N GLU A 99 -16.37 -1.53 8.60
CA GLU A 99 -17.42 -1.06 9.50
C GLU A 99 -17.08 -1.34 10.97
N PRO A 100 -17.73 -0.66 11.93
CA PRO A 100 -17.54 -0.96 13.34
C PRO A 100 -17.86 -2.42 13.67
N GLY A 101 -16.91 -3.11 14.30
CA GLY A 101 -17.02 -4.53 14.67
C GLY A 101 -16.46 -5.51 13.63
N ASP A 102 -16.13 -5.06 12.42
CA ASP A 102 -15.35 -5.87 11.47
C ASP A 102 -13.97 -6.20 12.04
N GLU A 103 -13.40 -7.34 11.64
CA GLU A 103 -12.04 -7.70 12.00
C GLU A 103 -11.09 -7.43 10.83
N ILE A 104 -9.96 -6.80 11.15
CA ILE A 104 -8.84 -6.63 10.23
C ILE A 104 -7.61 -7.33 10.78
N ILE A 105 -6.95 -8.12 9.94
CA ILE A 105 -5.67 -8.76 10.27
C ILE A 105 -4.54 -7.89 9.72
N VAL A 106 -3.58 -7.52 10.56
CA VAL A 106 -2.45 -6.64 10.22
C VAL A 106 -1.14 -7.34 10.57
N GLU A 107 -0.20 -7.36 9.62
CA GLU A 107 1.12 -7.95 9.89
C GLU A 107 1.92 -7.15 10.92
N ARG A 108 2.81 -7.86 11.66
CA ARG A 108 3.73 -7.29 12.64
C ARG A 108 5.15 -7.86 12.47
N PRO A 109 6.19 -7.01 12.57
CA PRO A 109 6.10 -5.56 12.54
C PRO A 109 5.60 -5.05 11.19
N GLY A 110 4.97 -3.87 11.17
CA GLY A 110 4.40 -3.28 9.96
C GLY A 110 4.15 -1.78 10.07
N TRP A 111 3.69 -1.18 8.99
CA TRP A 111 3.42 0.26 8.93
C TRP A 111 2.18 0.62 9.78
N PRO A 112 2.27 1.60 10.70
CA PRO A 112 1.24 1.84 11.71
C PRO A 112 -0.05 2.52 11.17
N GLN A 113 -0.11 2.88 9.91
CA GLN A 113 -1.30 3.53 9.34
C GLN A 113 -2.55 2.65 9.42
N ALA A 114 -2.40 1.35 9.16
CA ALA A 114 -3.52 0.41 9.24
C ALA A 114 -4.14 0.37 10.65
N ASP A 115 -3.30 0.41 11.69
CA ASP A 115 -3.73 0.39 13.09
C ASP A 115 -4.64 1.56 13.42
N VAL A 116 -4.16 2.73 13.03
CA VAL A 116 -4.83 4.00 13.31
C VAL A 116 -6.16 4.08 12.57
N LEU A 117 -6.17 3.69 11.30
CA LEU A 117 -7.38 3.71 10.47
C LEU A 117 -8.40 2.66 10.93
N ALA A 118 -7.96 1.44 11.23
CA ALA A 118 -8.81 0.39 11.75
C ALA A 118 -9.48 0.81 13.06
N THR A 119 -8.69 1.31 14.01
CA THR A 119 -9.21 1.81 15.29
C THR A 119 -10.19 2.96 15.09
N SER A 120 -9.88 3.91 14.20
CA SER A 120 -10.77 5.05 13.94
C SER A 120 -12.11 4.65 13.30
N ASN A 121 -12.14 3.54 12.57
CA ASN A 121 -13.35 2.96 12.00
C ASN A 121 -14.14 2.10 12.99
N GLY A 122 -13.57 1.82 14.18
CA GLY A 122 -14.17 0.91 15.17
C GLY A 122 -14.02 -0.56 14.80
N ALA A 123 -13.09 -0.89 13.91
CA ALA A 123 -12.75 -2.27 13.59
C ALA A 123 -11.89 -2.91 14.68
N VAL A 124 -11.98 -4.21 14.80
CA VAL A 124 -11.20 -5.02 15.74
C VAL A 124 -9.93 -5.48 15.04
N MET A 125 -8.79 -5.05 15.54
CA MET A 125 -7.50 -5.41 14.97
C MET A 125 -7.02 -6.74 15.54
N ARG A 126 -6.53 -7.63 14.65
CA ARG A 126 -5.83 -8.87 14.96
C ARG A 126 -4.44 -8.80 14.39
N GLU A 127 -3.43 -9.16 15.19
CA GLU A 127 -2.03 -9.04 14.81
C GLU A 127 -1.50 -10.37 14.29
N TRP A 128 -0.91 -10.36 13.11
CA TRP A 128 -0.22 -11.48 12.49
C TRP A 128 1.29 -11.25 12.53
N TRP A 129 1.92 -11.90 13.50
CA TRP A 129 3.33 -11.66 13.78
C TRP A 129 4.24 -12.46 12.83
N ARG A 130 5.24 -11.77 12.31
CA ARG A 130 6.37 -12.38 11.62
C ARG A 130 7.27 -13.07 12.64
N ASP A 131 7.77 -14.25 12.29
CA ASP A 131 8.68 -14.99 13.14
C ASP A 131 10.12 -14.58 12.89
N GLU A 132 10.74 -13.91 13.87
CA GLU A 132 12.12 -13.45 13.80
C GLU A 132 13.10 -14.61 13.64
N ALA A 133 12.86 -15.75 14.31
CA ALA A 133 13.73 -16.91 14.26
C ALA A 133 13.78 -17.55 12.87
N SER A 134 12.72 -17.40 12.06
CA SER A 134 12.65 -17.85 10.67
C SER A 134 12.99 -16.75 9.66
N GLY A 135 13.71 -15.69 10.07
CA GLY A 135 14.08 -14.58 9.21
C GLY A 135 12.92 -13.64 8.88
N TRP A 136 12.03 -13.41 9.83
CA TRP A 136 10.86 -12.55 9.68
C TRP A 136 9.80 -13.07 8.70
N SER A 137 9.70 -14.38 8.56
CA SER A 137 8.67 -15.01 7.72
C SER A 137 7.28 -14.90 8.37
N LEU A 138 6.23 -14.85 7.53
CA LEU A 138 4.85 -15.03 7.96
C LEU A 138 4.47 -16.52 7.89
N LEU A 139 3.89 -17.05 8.97
CA LEU A 139 3.43 -18.43 9.03
C LEU A 139 1.95 -18.51 8.69
N LEU A 140 1.59 -19.26 7.65
CA LEU A 140 0.19 -19.38 7.19
C LEU A 140 -0.72 -20.04 8.22
N ASP A 141 -0.21 -21.02 8.98
CA ASP A 141 -0.99 -21.65 10.05
C ASP A 141 -1.48 -20.62 11.08
N ALA A 142 -0.62 -19.65 11.42
CA ALA A 142 -1.01 -18.55 12.29
C ALA A 142 -2.09 -17.64 11.66
N LEU A 143 -2.04 -17.41 10.34
CA LEU A 143 -3.11 -16.69 9.64
C LEU A 143 -4.43 -17.46 9.70
N GLU A 144 -4.39 -18.77 9.49
CA GLU A 144 -5.58 -19.63 9.55
C GLU A 144 -6.26 -19.59 10.91
N GLU A 145 -5.49 -19.52 12.01
CA GLU A 145 -6.02 -19.36 13.38
C GLU A 145 -6.63 -17.96 13.62
N LEU A 146 -6.11 -16.94 12.95
CA LEU A 146 -6.59 -15.56 13.09
C LEU A 146 -7.87 -15.28 12.32
N VAL A 147 -8.08 -15.95 11.16
CA VAL A 147 -9.23 -15.71 10.29
C VAL A 147 -10.52 -16.21 10.92
N THR A 148 -11.53 -15.35 10.96
CA THR A 148 -12.88 -15.65 11.44
C THR A 148 -13.93 -15.24 10.41
N PRO A 149 -15.21 -15.63 10.56
CA PRO A 149 -16.28 -15.13 9.69
C PRO A 149 -16.47 -13.60 9.73
N ARG A 150 -15.88 -12.90 10.70
CA ARG A 150 -15.90 -11.44 10.80
C ARG A 150 -14.68 -10.77 10.17
N THR A 151 -13.68 -11.56 9.73
CA THR A 151 -12.50 -11.02 9.07
C THR A 151 -12.93 -10.35 7.76
N ARG A 152 -12.79 -9.04 7.71
CA ARG A 152 -13.16 -8.22 6.57
C ARG A 152 -11.98 -7.90 5.67
N MET A 153 -10.79 -7.78 6.26
CA MET A 153 -9.58 -7.40 5.53
C MET A 153 -8.31 -8.02 6.14
N ILE A 154 -7.36 -8.36 5.28
CA ILE A 154 -5.97 -8.64 5.63
C ILE A 154 -5.14 -7.51 5.01
N PHE A 155 -4.36 -6.78 5.84
CA PHE A 155 -3.51 -5.68 5.40
C PHE A 155 -2.04 -6.08 5.52
N LEU A 156 -1.30 -5.94 4.42
CA LEU A 156 0.11 -6.30 4.30
C LEU A 156 0.89 -5.17 3.61
N THR A 157 2.21 -5.17 3.80
CA THR A 157 3.15 -4.36 3.01
C THR A 157 4.15 -5.28 2.32
N ASN A 158 4.27 -5.20 1.00
CA ASN A 158 5.17 -6.06 0.23
C ASN A 158 5.94 -5.28 -0.86
N PRO A 159 7.26 -5.16 -0.77
CA PRO A 159 8.17 -5.57 0.31
C PRO A 159 7.82 -4.99 1.68
N ASN A 160 8.04 -5.75 2.76
CA ASN A 160 7.63 -5.36 4.11
C ASN A 160 8.46 -4.19 4.67
N ASN A 161 7.79 -3.27 5.33
CA ASN A 161 8.41 -2.28 6.19
C ASN A 161 8.14 -2.64 7.66
N PRO A 162 9.16 -2.94 8.51
CA PRO A 162 10.56 -2.56 8.31
C PRO A 162 11.52 -3.68 7.89
N THR A 163 11.08 -4.94 7.75
CA THR A 163 11.98 -6.09 7.66
C THR A 163 12.63 -6.29 6.28
N GLY A 164 12.05 -5.70 5.23
CA GLY A 164 12.46 -5.92 3.85
C GLY A 164 12.06 -7.29 3.27
N GLN A 165 11.36 -8.12 4.04
CA GLN A 165 10.91 -9.44 3.59
C GLN A 165 9.92 -9.35 2.44
N LEU A 166 10.02 -10.32 1.54
CA LEU A 166 9.20 -10.44 0.34
C LEU A 166 8.17 -11.56 0.50
N LEU A 167 6.97 -11.32 -0.02
CA LEU A 167 5.95 -12.34 -0.21
C LEU A 167 5.87 -12.63 -1.71
N ASP A 168 6.21 -13.85 -2.10
CA ASP A 168 6.15 -14.30 -3.48
C ASP A 168 4.71 -14.63 -3.94
N ALA A 169 4.57 -15.04 -5.21
CA ALA A 169 3.29 -15.37 -5.80
C ALA A 169 2.58 -16.50 -5.07
N ASP A 170 3.32 -17.52 -4.63
CA ASP A 170 2.75 -18.68 -3.95
C ASP A 170 2.21 -18.28 -2.58
N MET A 171 2.97 -17.51 -1.81
CA MET A 171 2.55 -17.02 -0.51
C MET A 171 1.33 -16.10 -0.62
N LEU A 172 1.36 -15.13 -1.55
CA LEU A 172 0.21 -14.24 -1.80
C LEU A 172 -1.02 -15.01 -2.27
N GLY A 173 -0.84 -16.04 -3.12
CA GLY A 173 -1.91 -16.92 -3.55
C GLY A 173 -2.55 -17.71 -2.40
N GLN A 174 -1.73 -18.23 -1.47
CA GLN A 174 -2.23 -18.92 -0.29
C GLN A 174 -2.96 -17.98 0.66
N ILE A 175 -2.44 -16.77 0.90
CA ILE A 175 -3.13 -15.71 1.68
C ILE A 175 -4.48 -15.38 1.04
N ALA A 176 -4.52 -15.20 -0.28
CA ALA A 176 -5.75 -14.93 -1.01
C ALA A 176 -6.77 -16.09 -0.88
N ALA A 177 -6.30 -17.34 -0.96
CA ALA A 177 -7.16 -18.52 -0.78
C ALA A 177 -7.76 -18.59 0.63
N ILE A 178 -6.98 -18.27 1.67
CA ILE A 178 -7.46 -18.18 3.05
C ILE A 178 -8.53 -17.06 3.18
N ALA A 179 -8.23 -15.86 2.66
CA ALA A 179 -9.15 -14.73 2.66
C ALA A 179 -10.46 -15.03 1.94
N ALA A 180 -10.38 -15.73 0.81
CA ALA A 180 -11.55 -16.09 -0.02
C ALA A 180 -12.55 -16.97 0.72
N ARG A 181 -12.11 -17.80 1.67
CA ARG A 181 -13.00 -18.68 2.46
C ARG A 181 -14.04 -17.92 3.27
N VAL A 182 -13.72 -16.68 3.65
CA VAL A 182 -14.60 -15.80 4.44
C VAL A 182 -15.02 -14.55 3.65
N GLY A 183 -14.60 -14.42 2.39
CA GLY A 183 -14.88 -13.27 1.55
C GLY A 183 -14.15 -11.99 1.98
N ALA A 184 -13.02 -12.12 2.68
CA ALA A 184 -12.22 -10.99 3.11
C ALA A 184 -11.43 -10.35 1.95
N TRP A 185 -11.18 -9.06 2.05
CA TRP A 185 -10.28 -8.32 1.17
C TRP A 185 -8.81 -8.58 1.55
N VAL A 186 -7.92 -8.54 0.57
CA VAL A 186 -6.48 -8.51 0.81
C VAL A 186 -5.94 -7.22 0.24
N LEU A 187 -5.52 -6.30 1.10
CA LEU A 187 -4.85 -5.07 0.71
C LEU A 187 -3.36 -5.24 0.92
N VAL A 188 -2.59 -5.01 -0.13
CA VAL A 188 -1.14 -5.00 -0.10
C VAL A 188 -0.64 -3.61 -0.46
N ASP A 189 0.05 -2.97 0.49
CA ASP A 189 0.78 -1.73 0.25
C ASP A 189 2.10 -2.07 -0.45
N GLU A 190 2.17 -1.79 -1.74
CA GLU A 190 3.26 -2.14 -2.64
C GLU A 190 4.19 -0.94 -2.92
N VAL A 191 4.27 0.03 -2.00
CA VAL A 191 5.06 1.26 -2.20
C VAL A 191 6.55 1.01 -2.42
N TYR A 192 7.06 -0.14 -1.98
CA TYR A 192 8.45 -0.54 -2.16
C TYR A 192 8.67 -1.45 -3.37
N ALA A 193 7.63 -1.79 -4.12
CA ALA A 193 7.75 -2.58 -5.34
C ALA A 193 8.65 -1.87 -6.37
N GLY A 194 9.58 -2.61 -6.95
CA GLY A 194 10.65 -2.08 -7.81
C GLY A 194 11.96 -1.80 -7.08
N LEU A 195 12.03 -2.03 -5.76
CA LEU A 195 13.25 -1.95 -4.95
C LEU A 195 13.75 -3.34 -4.51
N GLU A 196 13.19 -4.40 -5.07
CA GLU A 196 13.63 -5.78 -4.79
C GLU A 196 15.08 -5.94 -5.23
N TRP A 197 15.94 -6.38 -4.30
CA TRP A 197 17.35 -6.66 -4.57
C TRP A 197 17.55 -8.17 -4.77
N ASP A 198 18.17 -8.54 -5.86
CA ASP A 198 18.45 -9.94 -6.26
C ASP A 198 17.19 -10.83 -6.40
N HIS A 199 16.01 -10.25 -6.50
CA HIS A 199 14.75 -10.93 -6.72
C HIS A 199 13.98 -10.33 -7.89
N PRO A 200 13.16 -11.12 -8.61
CA PRO A 200 12.20 -10.55 -9.55
C PRO A 200 11.19 -9.67 -8.81
N ARG A 201 10.58 -8.77 -9.51
CA ARG A 201 9.47 -7.97 -8.98
C ARG A 201 8.38 -8.90 -8.42
N MET A 202 7.88 -8.56 -7.22
CA MET A 202 6.78 -9.30 -6.61
C MET A 202 5.48 -9.03 -7.35
N PRO A 203 4.61 -10.05 -7.50
CA PRO A 203 3.33 -9.87 -8.17
C PRO A 203 2.40 -9.00 -7.33
N ALA A 204 1.62 -8.16 -8.01
CA ALA A 204 0.60 -7.34 -7.39
C ALA A 204 -0.63 -8.20 -7.01
N ILE A 205 -1.16 -8.01 -5.80
CA ILE A 205 -2.30 -8.82 -5.30
C ILE A 205 -3.57 -8.61 -6.13
N ALA A 206 -3.76 -7.43 -6.71
CA ALA A 206 -4.91 -7.15 -7.59
C ALA A 206 -4.96 -8.07 -8.82
N GLY A 207 -3.80 -8.60 -9.26
CA GLY A 207 -3.73 -9.59 -10.33
C GLY A 207 -4.05 -11.03 -9.91
N LEU A 208 -3.85 -11.34 -8.63
CA LEU A 208 -3.96 -12.70 -8.09
C LEU A 208 -5.32 -13.00 -7.46
N TYR A 209 -6.02 -11.98 -6.98
CA TYR A 209 -7.25 -12.17 -6.21
C TYR A 209 -8.32 -11.13 -6.62
N GLU A 210 -9.59 -11.56 -6.76
CA GLU A 210 -10.70 -10.68 -7.15
C GLU A 210 -10.96 -9.56 -6.15
N ARG A 211 -10.77 -9.84 -4.85
CA ARG A 211 -10.82 -8.87 -3.76
C ARG A 211 -9.42 -8.42 -3.31
N GLY A 212 -8.45 -8.46 -4.23
CA GLY A 212 -7.12 -7.93 -4.04
C GLY A 212 -7.10 -6.42 -4.31
N ILE A 213 -6.45 -5.68 -3.42
CA ILE A 213 -6.22 -4.25 -3.55
C ILE A 213 -4.72 -4.01 -3.49
N SER A 214 -4.15 -3.53 -4.60
CA SER A 214 -2.75 -3.11 -4.68
C SER A 214 -2.66 -1.60 -4.58
N THR A 215 -1.91 -1.09 -3.60
CA THR A 215 -1.64 0.34 -3.50
C THR A 215 -0.17 0.63 -3.75
N GLY A 216 0.11 1.70 -4.46
CA GLY A 216 1.47 2.06 -4.84
C GLY A 216 1.67 3.56 -4.94
N SER A 217 2.92 3.98 -5.12
CA SER A 217 3.26 5.38 -5.30
C SER A 217 4.61 5.59 -5.97
N VAL A 218 4.87 6.80 -6.44
CA VAL A 218 6.18 7.22 -6.91
C VAL A 218 7.12 7.63 -5.76
N SER A 219 6.68 7.54 -4.51
CA SER A 219 7.40 8.11 -3.36
C SER A 219 8.69 7.39 -3.03
N LYS A 220 8.74 6.06 -3.13
CA LYS A 220 9.87 5.26 -2.65
C LYS A 220 10.83 4.87 -3.75
N ALA A 221 10.39 4.07 -4.71
CA ALA A 221 11.25 3.58 -5.79
C ALA A 221 11.78 4.71 -6.71
N TYR A 222 11.04 5.82 -6.81
CA TYR A 222 11.40 6.93 -7.70
C TYR A 222 11.94 8.17 -6.96
N GLY A 223 11.96 8.18 -5.63
CA GLY A 223 12.38 9.34 -4.85
C GLY A 223 11.47 10.57 -4.98
N LEU A 224 10.26 10.43 -5.53
CA LEU A 224 9.35 11.53 -5.85
C LEU A 224 8.31 11.78 -4.74
N GLN A 225 8.70 11.61 -3.48
CA GLN A 225 7.78 11.75 -2.33
C GLN A 225 7.10 13.12 -2.24
N GLY A 226 7.73 14.17 -2.75
CA GLY A 226 7.18 15.54 -2.76
C GLY A 226 6.00 15.73 -3.71
N LEU A 227 5.86 14.91 -4.76
CA LEU A 227 4.77 15.02 -5.72
C LEU A 227 3.42 14.54 -5.19
N ARG A 228 3.40 13.79 -4.10
CA ARG A 228 2.18 13.22 -3.54
C ARG A 228 1.36 12.48 -4.60
N LEU A 229 1.99 11.57 -5.33
CA LEU A 229 1.35 10.77 -6.38
C LEU A 229 1.38 9.29 -6.01
N GLY A 230 0.21 8.67 -6.03
CA GLY A 230 0.01 7.25 -5.80
C GLY A 230 -1.22 6.73 -6.51
N TRP A 231 -1.53 5.47 -6.27
CA TRP A 231 -2.67 4.79 -6.90
C TRP A 231 -3.20 3.65 -6.03
N MET A 232 -4.44 3.29 -6.30
CA MET A 232 -5.08 2.06 -5.88
C MET A 232 -5.51 1.31 -7.13
N ILE A 233 -5.20 0.02 -7.20
CA ILE A 233 -5.64 -0.89 -8.27
C ILE A 233 -6.52 -1.96 -7.66
N CYS A 234 -7.73 -2.12 -8.17
CA CYS A 234 -8.69 -3.13 -7.74
C CYS A 234 -9.68 -3.42 -8.85
N ARG A 235 -9.97 -4.70 -9.09
CA ARG A 235 -10.92 -5.11 -10.13
C ARG A 235 -12.39 -4.99 -9.70
N ASP A 236 -12.66 -4.60 -8.47
CA ASP A 236 -14.03 -4.29 -8.02
C ASP A 236 -14.39 -2.85 -8.36
N ALA A 237 -15.25 -2.70 -9.36
CA ALA A 237 -15.71 -1.39 -9.83
C ALA A 237 -16.50 -0.60 -8.76
N GLY A 238 -17.05 -1.25 -7.75
CA GLY A 238 -17.75 -0.59 -6.65
C GLY A 238 -16.80 0.13 -5.68
N LEU A 239 -15.53 -0.31 -5.62
CA LEU A 239 -14.50 0.32 -4.80
C LEU A 239 -13.81 1.48 -5.54
N ILE A 240 -13.64 1.38 -6.86
CA ILE A 240 -12.88 2.34 -7.67
C ILE A 240 -13.73 3.55 -8.11
N ARG A 241 -15.05 3.43 -8.15
CA ARG A 241 -16.01 4.49 -8.56
C ARG A 241 -16.60 5.23 -7.37
#